data_89694e766001c99774c2a4ee5410e4c8
#
_entry.id   89694e766001c99774c2a4ee5410e4c8
#
_cell.length_a   1.000
_cell.length_b   1.000
_cell.length_c   1.000
_cell.angle_alpha   90.00
_cell.angle_beta   90.00
_cell.angle_gamma   90.00
#
_symmetry.space_group_name_H-M   'P 1'
#
loop_
_entity.id
_entity.type
_entity.pdbx_description
1 polymer ?
#
loop_
_entity_poly.entity_id
_entity_poly.type
_entity_poly.pdbx_seq_one_letter_code
_entity_poly.pdbx_strand_id
1 'polypeptide(L)'
;MSMRTFCLLRPRLAQKSSVEALKAIDVRIVHVTDEKLAAARAGCTRFLNGHGIPSAAVLLGSIPPGVETDRYGNGGVVQELEEEVAATLGKPAALFLPSGTMAQQATLRVHADRRGRRAVVFHPMCHLDWHEGRGYQRLHGLVGVPAGEPAEPMSRSTLEAINERPAALLIELPQRDLGGTLPAWDDLVGQADWARERGAAVHMDGARLWEATAGYGRTAAEIAALFDTAYVSFYKGLGGISGCCVAGPTDVVAEVSDWRTRHGGRLYAMWPYAASALTGLRTRLPKMPAYHRHAMAIAAALNNLSGVEVLPDPPQAPMMHLQLSISAEDLAERCVTIAERDKIWTFTRPFSTPSPTLQRVEFSIGDATMEFTPDEVRDLVGRLASGPR
;
A
#
# COMPACT_ATOMS: atom_id res chain seq x y z
N MET A 1 -4.59 -29.04 65.88
CA MET A 1 -5.72 -28.68 65.00
C MET A 1 -5.18 -27.92 63.80
N SER A 2 -5.15 -28.57 62.68
CA SER A 2 -4.50 -28.13 61.44
C SER A 2 -5.49 -27.41 60.55
N MET A 3 -5.18 -26.18 60.15
CA MET A 3 -5.88 -25.52 59.05
C MET A 3 -4.97 -25.54 57.80
N ARG A 4 -5.40 -26.31 56.79
CA ARG A 4 -4.78 -26.36 55.48
C ARG A 4 -5.29 -25.18 54.67
N THR A 5 -4.35 -24.30 54.26
CA THR A 5 -4.59 -23.22 53.29
C THR A 5 -4.51 -23.80 51.88
N PHE A 6 -5.62 -23.82 51.18
CA PHE A 6 -5.69 -24.16 49.75
C PHE A 6 -5.22 -22.98 48.93
N CYS A 7 -4.08 -23.13 48.28
CA CYS A 7 -3.59 -22.18 47.26
C CYS A 7 -4.22 -22.56 45.92
N LEU A 8 -5.22 -21.78 45.47
CA LEU A 8 -5.79 -21.90 44.13
C LEU A 8 -4.86 -21.24 43.13
N LEU A 9 -4.09 -22.07 42.43
CA LEU A 9 -3.42 -21.69 41.20
C LEU A 9 -4.43 -21.45 40.10
N ARG A 10 -4.73 -20.20 39.79
CA ARG A 10 -5.45 -19.85 38.55
C ARG A 10 -4.45 -19.98 37.38
N PRO A 11 -4.76 -20.75 36.33
CA PRO A 11 -3.95 -20.73 35.13
C PRO A 11 -4.11 -19.36 34.49
N ARG A 12 -2.99 -18.63 34.30
CA ARG A 12 -2.91 -17.49 33.40
C ARG A 12 -3.07 -18.03 31.99
N LEU A 13 -4.28 -18.05 31.46
CA LEU A 13 -4.53 -18.10 30.03
C LEU A 13 -3.94 -16.80 29.44
N ALA A 14 -2.79 -16.94 28.81
CA ALA A 14 -2.27 -15.89 27.95
C ALA A 14 -3.33 -15.67 26.85
N GLN A 15 -4.06 -14.57 26.91
CA GLN A 15 -4.83 -14.07 25.79
C GLN A 15 -3.84 -13.74 24.68
N LYS A 16 -3.61 -14.71 23.77
CA LYS A 16 -3.06 -14.38 22.45
C LYS A 16 -4.04 -13.42 21.82
N SER A 17 -3.57 -12.26 21.40
CA SER A 17 -4.43 -11.28 20.76
C SER A 17 -5.09 -11.93 19.54
N SER A 18 -6.35 -11.59 19.28
CA SER A 18 -7.10 -12.06 18.10
C SER A 18 -6.35 -11.85 16.79
N VAL A 19 -5.46 -10.87 16.75
CA VAL A 19 -4.55 -10.53 15.67
C VAL A 19 -3.45 -11.59 15.46
N GLU A 20 -2.91 -12.19 16.52
CA GLU A 20 -1.93 -13.30 16.39
C GLU A 20 -2.58 -14.59 15.91
N ALA A 21 -3.83 -14.82 16.28
CA ALA A 21 -4.59 -15.96 15.77
C ALA A 21 -4.89 -15.83 14.27
N LEU A 22 -5.16 -14.63 13.76
CA LEU A 22 -5.34 -14.37 12.33
C LEU A 22 -4.04 -14.48 11.52
N LYS A 23 -2.88 -14.15 12.10
CA LYS A 23 -1.56 -14.31 11.47
C LYS A 23 -1.08 -15.77 11.41
N ALA A 24 -1.65 -16.65 12.22
CA ALA A 24 -1.28 -18.08 12.27
C ALA A 24 -2.06 -18.95 11.28
N ILE A 25 -2.99 -18.40 10.49
CA ILE A 25 -3.69 -19.14 9.45
C ILE A 25 -2.78 -19.15 8.20
N ASP A 26 -1.73 -19.96 8.25
CA ASP A 26 -0.96 -20.37 7.08
C ASP A 26 -1.81 -21.43 6.34
N VAL A 27 -2.66 -20.97 5.41
CA VAL A 27 -3.48 -21.87 4.59
C VAL A 27 -2.56 -22.55 3.56
N ARG A 28 -1.89 -23.60 3.99
CA ARG A 28 -1.31 -24.57 3.07
C ARG A 28 -2.44 -25.49 2.64
N ILE A 29 -2.83 -25.40 1.40
CA ILE A 29 -3.29 -26.45 0.48
C ILE A 29 -3.66 -25.76 -0.82
N VAL A 30 -2.69 -25.55 -1.68
CA VAL A 30 -2.95 -25.31 -3.11
C VAL A 30 -2.19 -26.41 -3.84
N HIS A 31 -2.90 -27.35 -4.44
CA HIS A 31 -2.31 -28.43 -5.28
C HIS A 31 -1.66 -27.88 -6.56
N VAL A 32 -1.94 -26.62 -6.93
CA VAL A 32 -1.20 -25.92 -7.99
C VAL A 32 0.11 -25.42 -7.40
N THR A 33 1.22 -26.03 -7.82
CA THR A 33 2.55 -25.67 -7.34
C THR A 33 2.95 -24.24 -7.79
N ASP A 34 3.79 -23.57 -7.01
CA ASP A 34 4.37 -22.28 -7.40
C ASP A 34 5.09 -22.36 -8.76
N GLU A 35 5.69 -23.51 -9.08
CA GLU A 35 6.34 -23.78 -10.36
C GLU A 35 5.34 -23.79 -11.53
N LYS A 36 4.16 -24.41 -11.35
CA LYS A 36 3.12 -24.44 -12.38
C LYS A 36 2.55 -23.04 -12.63
N LEU A 37 2.31 -22.26 -11.56
CA LEU A 37 1.91 -20.87 -11.68
C LEU A 37 2.96 -20.01 -12.40
N ALA A 38 4.24 -20.18 -12.07
CA ALA A 38 5.32 -19.45 -12.70
C ALA A 38 5.45 -19.79 -14.20
N ALA A 39 5.35 -21.09 -14.55
CA ALA A 39 5.40 -21.55 -15.93
C ALA A 39 4.22 -21.03 -16.76
N ALA A 40 2.99 -21.11 -16.23
CA ALA A 40 1.80 -20.58 -16.89
C ALA A 40 1.91 -19.07 -17.14
N ARG A 41 2.36 -18.34 -16.14
CA ARG A 41 2.58 -16.88 -16.24
C ARG A 41 3.63 -16.51 -17.28
N ALA A 42 4.73 -17.25 -17.35
CA ALA A 42 5.81 -16.98 -18.29
C ALA A 42 5.36 -17.12 -19.78
N GLY A 43 4.30 -17.90 -20.03
CA GLY A 43 3.71 -18.06 -21.35
C GLY A 43 2.67 -17.01 -21.73
N CYS A 44 2.35 -16.06 -20.83
CA CYS A 44 1.32 -15.04 -21.08
C CYS A 44 1.89 -13.84 -21.84
N THR A 45 1.04 -13.23 -22.68
CA THR A 45 1.36 -12.04 -23.46
C THR A 45 0.55 -10.82 -23.03
N ARG A 46 -0.56 -11.02 -22.32
CA ARG A 46 -1.40 -9.97 -21.72
C ARG A 46 -1.53 -10.15 -20.22
N PHE A 47 -1.60 -9.04 -19.48
CA PHE A 47 -1.65 -9.05 -18.01
C PHE A 47 -2.83 -8.19 -17.57
N LEU A 48 -3.78 -8.80 -16.86
CA LEU A 48 -5.01 -8.11 -16.45
C LEU A 48 -4.74 -7.06 -15.38
N ASN A 49 -3.76 -7.26 -14.50
CA ASN A 49 -3.58 -6.47 -13.29
C ASN A 49 -2.46 -5.43 -13.43
N GLY A 50 -2.76 -4.17 -13.20
CA GLY A 50 -1.83 -3.06 -13.08
C GLY A 50 -1.05 -2.75 -14.36
N HIS A 51 0.27 -2.69 -14.24
CA HIS A 51 1.18 -2.43 -15.36
C HIS A 51 1.73 -3.72 -16.00
N GLY A 52 1.17 -4.87 -15.64
CA GLY A 52 1.73 -6.15 -16.03
C GLY A 52 3.02 -6.48 -15.27
N ILE A 53 3.82 -7.37 -15.86
CA ILE A 53 5.11 -7.80 -15.29
C ILE A 53 6.21 -7.53 -16.33
N PRO A 54 6.76 -6.32 -16.36
CA PRO A 54 7.83 -5.99 -17.29
C PRO A 54 9.09 -6.78 -16.96
N SER A 55 9.83 -7.21 -17.99
CA SER A 55 11.14 -7.81 -17.80
C SER A 55 12.16 -6.79 -17.31
N ALA A 56 13.27 -7.27 -16.71
CA ALA A 56 14.36 -6.37 -16.30
C ALA A 56 14.90 -5.54 -17.49
N ALA A 57 14.95 -6.11 -18.67
CA ALA A 57 15.37 -5.39 -19.88
C ALA A 57 14.42 -4.25 -20.24
N VAL A 58 13.10 -4.44 -20.11
CA VAL A 58 12.09 -3.40 -20.34
C VAL A 58 12.22 -2.29 -19.28
N LEU A 59 12.38 -2.66 -18.00
CA LEU A 59 12.56 -1.70 -16.92
C LEU A 59 13.85 -0.87 -17.10
N LEU A 60 14.97 -1.49 -17.42
CA LEU A 60 16.23 -0.81 -17.66
C LEU A 60 16.18 0.04 -18.94
N GLY A 61 15.53 -0.46 -20.00
CA GLY A 61 15.33 0.26 -21.25
C GLY A 61 14.40 1.48 -21.13
N SER A 62 13.60 1.58 -20.05
CA SER A 62 12.78 2.77 -19.77
C SER A 62 13.57 3.93 -19.18
N ILE A 63 14.81 3.70 -18.75
CA ILE A 63 15.68 4.75 -18.23
C ILE A 63 16.22 5.57 -19.42
N PRO A 64 16.00 6.91 -19.47
CA PRO A 64 16.49 7.74 -20.55
C PRO A 64 18.01 7.68 -20.68
N PRO A 65 18.57 7.75 -21.91
CA PRO A 65 20.00 7.88 -22.10
C PRO A 65 20.50 9.23 -21.56
N GLY A 66 21.73 9.26 -21.04
CA GLY A 66 22.35 10.48 -20.54
C GLY A 66 21.92 10.92 -19.16
N VAL A 67 21.26 10.05 -18.39
CA VAL A 67 20.92 10.32 -16.99
C VAL A 67 22.19 10.57 -16.18
N GLU A 68 22.23 11.71 -15.46
CA GLU A 68 23.32 12.04 -14.55
C GLU A 68 23.23 11.19 -13.28
N THR A 69 24.35 10.57 -12.92
CA THR A 69 24.41 9.65 -11.76
C THR A 69 24.61 10.40 -10.45
N ASP A 70 24.04 9.86 -9.38
CA ASP A 70 24.29 10.31 -8.01
C ASP A 70 25.55 9.65 -7.42
N ARG A 71 26.02 10.22 -6.32
CA ARG A 71 26.96 9.54 -5.42
C ARG A 71 26.45 9.64 -3.98
N TYR A 72 26.15 8.49 -3.37
CA TYR A 72 25.56 8.39 -2.02
C TYR A 72 24.25 9.21 -1.87
N GLY A 73 23.44 9.25 -2.92
CA GLY A 73 22.18 10.00 -2.94
C GLY A 73 22.34 11.51 -3.10
N ASN A 74 23.51 11.99 -3.52
CA ASN A 74 23.72 13.42 -3.76
C ASN A 74 23.91 13.68 -5.27
N GLY A 75 23.20 14.68 -5.77
CA GLY A 75 23.28 15.15 -7.16
C GLY A 75 22.58 14.25 -8.18
N GLY A 76 22.74 14.59 -9.44
CA GLY A 76 22.20 13.86 -10.57
C GLY A 76 20.69 13.70 -10.52
N VAL A 77 20.19 12.64 -11.11
CA VAL A 77 18.74 12.35 -11.20
C VAL A 77 18.07 12.10 -9.85
N VAL A 78 18.81 11.80 -8.79
CA VAL A 78 18.24 11.66 -7.44
C VAL A 78 17.80 13.03 -6.94
N GLN A 79 18.64 14.05 -7.07
CA GLN A 79 18.29 15.41 -6.70
C GLN A 79 17.14 15.94 -7.57
N GLU A 80 17.18 15.70 -8.88
CA GLU A 80 16.10 16.08 -9.81
C GLU A 80 14.75 15.49 -9.37
N LEU A 81 14.72 14.20 -8.99
CA LEU A 81 13.52 13.55 -8.48
C LEU A 81 13.05 14.16 -7.15
N GLU A 82 13.96 14.42 -6.22
CA GLU A 82 13.64 15.02 -4.93
C GLU A 82 13.00 16.42 -5.12
N GLU A 83 13.57 17.25 -5.98
CA GLU A 83 13.05 18.57 -6.32
C GLU A 83 11.65 18.49 -6.98
N GLU A 84 11.45 17.58 -7.95
CA GLU A 84 10.17 17.40 -8.62
C GLU A 84 9.09 16.88 -7.69
N VAL A 85 9.43 15.96 -6.78
CA VAL A 85 8.49 15.44 -5.75
C VAL A 85 8.14 16.52 -4.74
N ALA A 86 9.12 17.29 -4.26
CA ALA A 86 8.86 18.41 -3.35
C ALA A 86 7.90 19.42 -3.98
N ALA A 87 8.15 19.81 -5.24
CA ALA A 87 7.28 20.72 -6.00
C ALA A 87 5.87 20.14 -6.21
N THR A 88 5.76 18.86 -6.61
CA THR A 88 4.50 18.18 -6.86
C THR A 88 3.63 18.07 -5.59
N LEU A 89 4.25 17.88 -4.43
CA LEU A 89 3.58 17.80 -3.15
C LEU A 89 3.43 19.16 -2.43
N GLY A 90 3.96 20.25 -2.99
CA GLY A 90 3.97 21.57 -2.36
C GLY A 90 4.70 21.56 -1.01
N LYS A 91 5.77 20.76 -0.87
CA LYS A 91 6.57 20.65 0.34
C LYS A 91 7.93 21.34 0.17
N PRO A 92 8.53 21.87 1.27
CA PRO A 92 9.82 22.55 1.20
C PRO A 92 10.99 21.67 0.76
N ALA A 93 10.94 20.37 1.05
CA ALA A 93 12.00 19.42 0.70
C ALA A 93 11.43 18.01 0.53
N ALA A 94 12.15 17.17 -0.24
CA ALA A 94 11.95 15.74 -0.29
C ALA A 94 13.29 15.02 -0.22
N LEU A 95 13.26 13.76 0.22
CA LEU A 95 14.42 12.88 0.34
C LEU A 95 14.09 11.53 -0.30
N PHE A 96 14.94 11.07 -1.21
CA PHE A 96 14.81 9.73 -1.79
C PHE A 96 15.39 8.64 -0.87
N LEU A 97 14.63 7.56 -0.69
CA LEU A 97 15.02 6.38 0.09
C LEU A 97 14.79 5.12 -0.75
N PRO A 98 15.63 4.07 -0.57
CA PRO A 98 15.51 2.84 -1.35
C PRO A 98 14.29 1.97 -0.96
N SER A 99 13.72 2.19 0.24
CA SER A 99 12.64 1.36 0.80
C SER A 99 11.61 2.19 1.54
N GLY A 100 10.32 1.91 1.26
CA GLY A 100 9.19 2.53 1.97
C GLY A 100 9.15 2.16 3.46
N THR A 101 9.42 0.92 3.79
CA THR A 101 9.51 0.47 5.19
C THR A 101 10.53 1.27 5.99
N MET A 102 11.71 1.56 5.40
CA MET A 102 12.71 2.44 6.01
C MET A 102 12.19 3.88 6.16
N ALA A 103 11.56 4.41 5.13
CA ALA A 103 11.06 5.77 5.09
C ALA A 103 10.02 6.03 6.19
N GLN A 104 9.04 5.15 6.32
CA GLN A 104 8.00 5.22 7.33
C GLN A 104 8.58 5.21 8.75
N GLN A 105 9.43 4.23 9.05
CA GLN A 105 10.02 4.07 10.38
C GLN A 105 10.93 5.24 10.74
N ALA A 106 11.75 5.71 9.80
CA ALA A 106 12.64 6.86 10.00
C ALA A 106 11.85 8.14 10.30
N THR A 107 10.79 8.41 9.52
CA THR A 107 9.96 9.61 9.69
C THR A 107 9.20 9.58 11.02
N LEU A 108 8.58 8.46 11.36
CA LEU A 108 7.87 8.31 12.63
C LEU A 108 8.82 8.41 13.82
N ARG A 109 10.06 7.92 13.68
CA ARG A 109 11.10 8.09 14.71
C ARG A 109 11.48 9.55 14.91
N VAL A 110 11.66 10.33 13.85
CA VAL A 110 11.92 11.78 13.93
C VAL A 110 10.77 12.49 14.64
N HIS A 111 9.53 12.19 14.28
CA HIS A 111 8.36 12.77 14.96
C HIS A 111 8.30 12.41 16.44
N ALA A 112 8.67 11.18 16.80
CA ALA A 112 8.71 10.70 18.18
C ALA A 112 9.79 11.43 19.01
N ASP A 113 10.99 11.54 18.46
CA ASP A 113 12.12 12.19 19.15
C ASP A 113 11.86 13.69 19.38
N ARG A 114 11.35 14.39 18.37
CA ARG A 114 11.00 15.81 18.47
C ARG A 114 9.91 16.11 19.53
N ARG A 115 9.05 15.16 19.82
CA ARG A 115 7.93 15.33 20.79
C ARG A 115 8.19 14.67 22.13
N GLY A 116 9.25 13.90 22.26
CA GLY A 116 9.53 13.10 23.47
C GLY A 116 8.44 12.06 23.74
N ARG A 117 7.78 11.56 22.72
CA ARG A 117 6.64 10.62 22.80
C ARG A 117 6.89 9.41 21.93
N ARG A 118 6.27 8.26 22.27
CA ARG A 118 6.50 7.00 21.55
C ARG A 118 5.25 6.44 20.86
N ALA A 119 4.07 6.90 21.23
CA ALA A 119 2.81 6.43 20.66
C ALA A 119 2.62 6.96 19.24
N VAL A 120 2.22 6.07 18.32
CA VAL A 120 1.82 6.38 16.95
C VAL A 120 0.44 5.80 16.75
N VAL A 121 -0.52 6.66 16.43
CA VAL A 121 -1.90 6.25 16.14
C VAL A 121 -2.03 5.93 14.66
N PHE A 122 -2.71 4.84 14.33
CA PHE A 122 -2.95 4.40 12.96
C PHE A 122 -4.15 3.45 12.87
N HIS A 123 -4.65 3.22 11.67
CA HIS A 123 -5.72 2.27 11.40
C HIS A 123 -5.31 0.82 11.75
N PRO A 124 -6.21 -0.03 12.32
CA PRO A 124 -5.87 -1.42 12.68
C PRO A 124 -5.29 -2.27 11.54
N MET A 125 -5.69 -2.00 10.28
CA MET A 125 -5.18 -2.67 9.08
C MET A 125 -4.07 -1.87 8.39
N CYS A 126 -3.34 -1.02 9.12
CA CYS A 126 -2.24 -0.21 8.57
C CYS A 126 -1.10 -1.09 8.06
N HIS A 127 -0.58 -0.75 6.88
CA HIS A 127 0.54 -1.45 6.26
C HIS A 127 1.77 -1.54 7.19
N LEU A 128 2.04 -0.49 7.94
CA LEU A 128 3.14 -0.41 8.90
C LEU A 128 3.14 -1.55 9.93
N ASP A 129 1.97 -1.95 10.44
CA ASP A 129 1.87 -3.02 11.45
C ASP A 129 1.79 -4.41 10.82
N TRP A 130 1.05 -4.55 9.71
CA TRP A 130 0.76 -5.85 9.10
C TRP A 130 1.86 -6.36 8.17
N HIS A 131 2.51 -5.46 7.41
CA HIS A 131 3.37 -5.86 6.29
C HIS A 131 4.85 -5.49 6.47
N GLU A 132 5.22 -4.74 7.54
CA GLU A 132 6.58 -4.26 7.77
C GLU A 132 7.29 -4.93 8.96
N GLY A 133 6.82 -6.09 9.39
CA GLY A 133 7.42 -6.86 10.48
C GLY A 133 7.46 -6.12 11.82
N ARG A 134 6.61 -5.09 11.99
CA ARG A 134 6.60 -4.19 13.15
C ARG A 134 7.97 -3.54 13.43
N GLY A 135 8.68 -3.18 12.35
CA GLY A 135 9.99 -2.55 12.46
C GLY A 135 9.96 -1.25 13.28
N TYR A 136 8.88 -0.47 13.19
CA TYR A 136 8.68 0.73 14.01
C TYR A 136 8.78 0.44 15.51
N GLN A 137 8.31 -0.72 15.95
CA GLN A 137 8.34 -1.17 17.34
C GLN A 137 9.69 -1.81 17.68
N ARG A 138 10.15 -2.75 16.84
CA ARG A 138 11.34 -3.57 17.12
C ARG A 138 12.63 -2.80 16.99
N LEU A 139 12.75 -1.88 16.05
CA LEU A 139 13.95 -1.10 15.78
C LEU A 139 13.94 0.26 16.50
N HIS A 140 12.76 0.86 16.65
CA HIS A 140 12.64 2.24 17.13
C HIS A 140 11.96 2.36 18.51
N GLY A 141 11.42 1.27 19.05
CA GLY A 141 10.72 1.29 20.33
C GLY A 141 9.46 2.18 20.33
N LEU A 142 8.86 2.37 19.17
CA LEU A 142 7.58 3.07 19.04
C LEU A 142 6.44 2.17 19.50
N VAL A 143 5.35 2.76 19.94
CA VAL A 143 4.17 2.04 20.43
C VAL A 143 3.03 2.32 19.47
N GLY A 144 2.54 1.28 18.79
CA GLY A 144 1.38 1.38 17.92
C GLY A 144 0.08 1.46 18.72
N VAL A 145 -0.77 2.40 18.40
CA VAL A 145 -2.10 2.59 18.97
C VAL A 145 -3.12 2.52 17.83
N PRO A 146 -3.75 1.34 17.61
CA PRO A 146 -4.75 1.20 16.58
C PRO A 146 -6.01 1.98 16.93
N ALA A 147 -6.59 2.67 15.95
CA ALA A 147 -7.82 3.46 16.07
C ALA A 147 -8.83 3.08 15.00
N GLY A 148 -10.08 2.87 15.38
CA GLY A 148 -11.17 2.47 14.51
C GLY A 148 -11.33 0.95 14.36
N GLU A 149 -12.21 0.57 13.46
CA GLU A 149 -12.56 -0.82 13.18
C GLU A 149 -11.79 -1.34 11.95
N PRO A 150 -11.40 -2.63 11.91
CA PRO A 150 -10.60 -3.18 10.82
C PRO A 150 -11.26 -3.11 9.43
N ALA A 151 -12.59 -3.05 9.36
CA ALA A 151 -13.33 -3.10 8.10
C ALA A 151 -13.79 -1.72 7.59
N GLU A 152 -13.56 -0.66 8.34
CA GLU A 152 -14.05 0.69 8.04
C GLU A 152 -12.90 1.70 8.03
N PRO A 153 -12.93 2.74 7.17
CA PRO A 153 -11.95 3.81 7.24
C PRO A 153 -11.93 4.47 8.61
N MET A 154 -10.75 4.84 9.07
CA MET A 154 -10.59 5.63 10.28
C MET A 154 -11.29 6.99 10.12
N SER A 155 -12.02 7.42 11.15
CA SER A 155 -12.73 8.70 11.18
C SER A 155 -12.27 9.57 12.36
N ARG A 156 -12.61 10.87 12.35
CA ARG A 156 -12.38 11.73 13.52
C ARG A 156 -13.06 11.16 14.77
N SER A 157 -14.28 10.66 14.65
CA SER A 157 -15.03 10.10 15.79
C SER A 157 -14.32 8.90 16.43
N THR A 158 -13.69 8.05 15.65
CA THR A 158 -12.92 6.90 16.19
C THR A 158 -11.66 7.36 16.91
N LEU A 159 -11.06 8.47 16.48
CA LEU A 159 -9.88 9.08 17.12
C LEU A 159 -10.20 9.71 18.46
N GLU A 160 -11.42 10.21 18.69
CA GLU A 160 -11.82 10.81 19.97
C GLU A 160 -11.78 9.82 21.14
N ALA A 161 -11.86 8.51 20.88
CA ALA A 161 -11.71 7.47 21.89
C ALA A 161 -10.25 7.29 22.36
N ILE A 162 -9.27 7.87 21.67
CA ILE A 162 -7.85 7.76 22.01
C ILE A 162 -7.50 8.78 23.10
N ASN A 163 -7.09 8.27 24.26
CA ASN A 163 -6.71 9.11 25.41
C ASN A 163 -5.21 9.48 25.41
N GLU A 164 -4.39 8.75 24.68
CA GLU A 164 -2.96 9.00 24.57
C GLU A 164 -2.67 10.33 23.84
N ARG A 165 -1.54 10.93 24.20
CA ARG A 165 -0.95 12.02 23.43
C ARG A 165 0.11 11.44 22.48
N PRO A 166 -0.23 11.12 21.23
CA PRO A 166 0.71 10.47 20.33
C PRO A 166 1.81 11.42 19.83
N ALA A 167 2.90 10.84 19.36
CA ALA A 167 3.93 11.54 18.59
C ALA A 167 3.44 11.87 17.18
N ALA A 168 2.71 10.92 16.59
CA ALA A 168 2.18 11.07 15.25
C ALA A 168 0.84 10.32 15.08
N LEU A 169 0.01 10.85 14.19
CA LEU A 169 -1.08 10.16 13.54
C LEU A 169 -0.60 9.78 12.12
N LEU A 170 -0.65 8.49 11.80
CA LEU A 170 -0.36 8.00 10.47
C LEU A 170 -1.67 7.67 9.75
N ILE A 171 -1.86 8.24 8.56
CA ILE A 171 -3.02 8.01 7.71
C ILE A 171 -2.53 7.44 6.38
N GLU A 172 -3.01 6.24 6.03
CA GLU A 172 -2.72 5.57 4.75
C GLU A 172 -3.72 6.03 3.68
N LEU A 173 -3.22 6.54 2.56
CA LEU A 173 -4.03 7.06 1.46
C LEU A 173 -3.60 6.52 0.09
N PRO A 174 -4.50 5.82 -0.61
CA PRO A 174 -5.72 5.17 -0.10
C PRO A 174 -5.38 3.99 0.81
N GLN A 175 -6.33 3.56 1.64
CA GLN A 175 -6.17 2.41 2.53
C GLN A 175 -6.19 1.10 1.71
N ARG A 176 -5.02 0.51 1.51
CA ARG A 176 -4.85 -0.65 0.62
C ARG A 176 -5.67 -1.87 1.06
N ASP A 177 -5.58 -2.22 2.34
CA ASP A 177 -6.20 -3.45 2.84
C ASP A 177 -7.74 -3.34 2.96
N LEU A 178 -8.28 -2.15 2.72
CA LEU A 178 -9.71 -1.88 2.50
C LEU A 178 -10.08 -1.69 1.01
N GLY A 179 -9.26 -2.21 0.09
CA GLY A 179 -9.53 -2.13 -1.35
C GLY A 179 -9.26 -0.76 -1.99
N GLY A 180 -8.47 0.08 -1.34
CA GLY A 180 -8.18 1.42 -1.84
C GLY A 180 -9.22 2.45 -1.43
N THR A 181 -9.89 2.23 -0.31
CA THR A 181 -10.86 3.16 0.26
C THR A 181 -10.18 4.44 0.73
N LEU A 182 -10.86 5.56 0.54
CA LEU A 182 -10.48 6.89 0.99
C LEU A 182 -11.44 7.35 2.10
N PRO A 183 -10.95 7.97 3.19
CA PRO A 183 -11.82 8.73 4.09
C PRO A 183 -12.56 9.83 3.31
N ALA A 184 -13.76 10.20 3.71
CA ALA A 184 -14.38 11.41 3.21
C ALA A 184 -13.46 12.62 3.45
N TRP A 185 -13.46 13.60 2.53
CA TRP A 185 -12.53 14.73 2.63
C TRP A 185 -12.62 15.48 3.96
N ASP A 186 -13.84 15.77 4.43
CA ASP A 186 -14.06 16.47 5.69
C ASP A 186 -13.61 15.63 6.90
N ASP A 187 -13.74 14.32 6.81
CA ASP A 187 -13.20 13.40 7.82
C ASP A 187 -11.67 13.40 7.83
N LEU A 188 -11.03 13.41 6.65
CA LEU A 188 -9.57 13.52 6.54
C LEU A 188 -9.06 14.82 7.16
N VAL A 189 -9.72 15.95 6.89
CA VAL A 189 -9.43 17.23 7.54
C VAL A 189 -9.61 17.13 9.05
N GLY A 190 -10.73 16.56 9.49
CA GLY A 190 -11.02 16.37 10.91
C GLY A 190 -10.01 15.49 11.64
N GLN A 191 -9.47 14.44 10.98
CA GLN A 191 -8.41 13.60 11.52
C GLN A 191 -7.09 14.39 11.70
N ALA A 192 -6.73 15.20 10.70
CA ALA A 192 -5.54 16.03 10.77
C ALA A 192 -5.67 17.09 11.90
N ASP A 193 -6.83 17.69 12.06
CA ASP A 193 -7.08 18.66 13.12
C ASP A 193 -7.05 18.00 14.51
N TRP A 194 -7.62 16.81 14.66
CA TRP A 194 -7.53 16.04 15.90
C TRP A 194 -6.08 15.81 16.34
N ALA A 195 -5.19 15.47 15.39
CA ALA A 195 -3.78 15.26 15.69
C ALA A 195 -3.09 16.58 16.12
N ARG A 196 -3.35 17.67 15.40
CA ARG A 196 -2.80 19.00 15.71
C ARG A 196 -3.24 19.51 17.09
N GLU A 197 -4.51 19.34 17.45
CA GLU A 197 -5.06 19.68 18.77
C GLU A 197 -4.31 18.99 19.92
N ARG A 198 -3.74 17.79 19.65
CA ARG A 198 -2.95 17.00 20.61
C ARG A 198 -1.44 17.21 20.50
N GLY A 199 -1.00 18.11 19.61
CA GLY A 199 0.42 18.37 19.33
C GLY A 199 1.13 17.17 18.70
N ALA A 200 0.40 16.30 18.02
CA ALA A 200 0.93 15.19 17.24
C ALA A 200 1.26 15.63 15.81
N ALA A 201 2.24 14.98 15.18
CA ALA A 201 2.46 15.13 13.73
C ALA A 201 1.37 14.38 12.96
N VAL A 202 1.03 14.91 11.79
CA VAL A 202 0.22 14.20 10.80
C VAL A 202 1.16 13.67 9.73
N HIS A 203 1.30 12.33 9.64
CA HIS A 203 2.15 11.67 8.65
C HIS A 203 1.29 10.89 7.66
N MET A 204 1.52 11.12 6.37
CA MET A 204 0.83 10.37 5.31
C MET A 204 1.65 9.15 4.88
N ASP A 205 1.05 7.97 4.99
CA ASP A 205 1.43 6.85 4.15
C ASP A 205 0.76 7.01 2.79
N GLY A 206 1.42 7.72 1.92
CA GLY A 206 1.00 7.97 0.54
C GLY A 206 1.59 6.96 -0.44
N ALA A 207 1.74 5.70 -0.03
CA ALA A 207 2.27 4.65 -0.91
C ALA A 207 1.56 4.57 -2.28
N ARG A 208 0.30 5.02 -2.32
CA ARG A 208 -0.54 5.15 -3.51
C ARG A 208 -1.23 6.53 -3.59
N LEU A 209 -0.59 7.57 -3.09
CA LEU A 209 -1.14 8.94 -3.14
C LEU A 209 -1.52 9.36 -4.57
N TRP A 210 -0.71 8.95 -5.55
CA TRP A 210 -0.94 9.27 -6.95
C TRP A 210 -2.30 8.79 -7.45
N GLU A 211 -2.73 7.62 -6.97
CA GLU A 211 -4.03 7.02 -7.23
C GLU A 211 -5.16 7.75 -6.49
N ALA A 212 -4.89 8.24 -5.26
CA ALA A 212 -5.88 8.96 -4.46
C ALA A 212 -6.26 10.32 -5.05
N THR A 213 -5.37 10.96 -5.83
CA THR A 213 -5.66 12.25 -6.48
C THR A 213 -6.90 12.20 -7.36
N ALA A 214 -7.05 11.11 -8.11
CA ALA A 214 -8.20 10.93 -8.99
C ALA A 214 -9.50 10.69 -8.21
N GLY A 215 -9.44 9.97 -7.08
CA GLY A 215 -10.59 9.70 -6.23
C GLY A 215 -11.12 10.95 -5.53
N TYR A 216 -10.22 11.77 -4.99
CA TYR A 216 -10.61 13.05 -4.38
C TYR A 216 -10.91 14.16 -5.39
N GLY A 217 -10.49 14.03 -6.65
CA GLY A 217 -10.54 15.12 -7.61
C GLY A 217 -9.68 16.32 -7.17
N ARG A 218 -8.57 16.07 -6.46
CA ARG A 218 -7.66 17.07 -5.91
C ARG A 218 -6.23 16.80 -6.33
N THR A 219 -5.43 17.85 -6.37
CA THR A 219 -3.99 17.74 -6.63
C THR A 219 -3.27 17.05 -5.46
N ALA A 220 -2.12 16.46 -5.74
CA ALA A 220 -1.27 15.87 -4.71
C ALA A 220 -0.83 16.92 -3.66
N ALA A 221 -0.62 18.16 -4.08
CA ALA A 221 -0.28 19.27 -3.18
C ALA A 221 -1.42 19.62 -2.22
N GLU A 222 -2.68 19.68 -2.71
CA GLU A 222 -3.84 19.95 -1.84
C GLU A 222 -4.03 18.85 -0.79
N ILE A 223 -3.85 17.58 -1.17
CA ILE A 223 -3.92 16.46 -0.24
C ILE A 223 -2.76 16.55 0.75
N ALA A 224 -1.53 16.69 0.26
CA ALA A 224 -0.34 16.76 1.10
C ALA A 224 -0.32 17.96 2.07
N ALA A 225 -1.03 19.04 1.76
CA ALA A 225 -1.14 20.22 2.65
C ALA A 225 -1.76 19.88 4.01
N LEU A 226 -2.55 18.81 4.11
CA LEU A 226 -3.12 18.35 5.39
C LEU A 226 -2.09 17.66 6.30
N PHE A 227 -0.91 17.30 5.80
CA PHE A 227 0.10 16.49 6.48
C PHE A 227 1.38 17.29 6.76
N ASP A 228 2.03 17.04 7.89
CA ASP A 228 3.36 17.57 8.17
C ASP A 228 4.41 16.91 7.28
N THR A 229 4.31 15.59 7.11
CA THR A 229 5.19 14.80 6.25
C THR A 229 4.39 13.82 5.41
N ALA A 230 4.86 13.56 4.20
CA ALA A 230 4.26 12.62 3.27
C ALA A 230 5.31 11.63 2.76
N TYR A 231 5.03 10.34 2.88
CA TYR A 231 5.74 9.29 2.18
C TYR A 231 5.01 8.97 0.88
N VAL A 232 5.74 8.83 -0.23
CA VAL A 232 5.21 8.42 -1.53
C VAL A 232 6.11 7.36 -2.17
N SER A 233 5.52 6.35 -2.84
CA SER A 233 6.28 5.32 -3.54
C SER A 233 6.20 5.47 -5.06
N PHE A 234 7.18 4.85 -5.77
CA PHE A 234 7.29 4.94 -7.23
C PHE A 234 7.09 3.60 -7.96
N TYR A 235 7.16 2.47 -7.25
CA TYR A 235 7.10 1.12 -7.83
C TYR A 235 5.70 0.48 -7.82
N LYS A 236 4.69 1.23 -7.36
CA LYS A 236 3.27 0.82 -7.38
C LYS A 236 2.60 1.42 -8.63
N GLY A 237 1.64 2.32 -8.48
CA GLY A 237 0.92 2.93 -9.59
C GLY A 237 1.78 3.71 -10.61
N LEU A 238 3.00 4.09 -10.25
CA LEU A 238 3.94 4.70 -11.21
C LEU A 238 4.87 3.68 -11.89
N GLY A 239 4.91 2.42 -11.44
CA GLY A 239 5.61 1.32 -12.10
C GLY A 239 7.13 1.50 -12.21
N GLY A 240 7.75 2.26 -11.31
CA GLY A 240 9.20 2.37 -11.19
C GLY A 240 9.83 1.09 -10.65
N ILE A 241 11.14 0.96 -10.76
CA ILE A 241 11.89 -0.23 -10.31
C ILE A 241 11.81 -0.39 -8.78
N SER A 242 12.07 0.69 -8.04
CA SER A 242 12.08 0.72 -6.57
C SER A 242 12.14 2.17 -6.07
N GLY A 243 12.10 2.33 -4.75
CA GLY A 243 12.33 3.60 -4.09
C GLY A 243 11.08 4.39 -3.76
N CYS A 244 11.28 5.38 -2.93
CA CYS A 244 10.23 6.25 -2.41
C CYS A 244 10.83 7.62 -2.04
N CYS A 245 9.96 8.61 -1.80
CA CYS A 245 10.38 9.86 -1.17
C CYS A 245 9.61 10.10 0.13
N VAL A 246 10.27 10.76 1.08
CA VAL A 246 9.63 11.47 2.19
C VAL A 246 9.74 12.96 1.91
N ALA A 247 8.61 13.65 1.93
CA ALA A 247 8.54 15.10 1.72
C ALA A 247 7.98 15.79 2.97
N GLY A 248 8.49 17.00 3.28
CA GLY A 248 8.09 17.74 4.46
C GLY A 248 8.95 18.96 4.71
N PRO A 249 8.94 19.53 5.95
CA PRO A 249 9.83 20.60 6.36
C PRO A 249 11.30 20.22 6.21
N THR A 250 12.13 21.15 5.76
CA THR A 250 13.56 20.88 5.45
C THR A 250 14.31 20.29 6.65
N ASP A 251 14.07 20.79 7.84
CA ASP A 251 14.70 20.32 9.06
C ASP A 251 14.29 18.88 9.45
N VAL A 252 13.00 18.52 9.25
CA VAL A 252 12.51 17.15 9.44
C VAL A 252 13.14 16.21 8.42
N VAL A 253 13.17 16.61 7.13
CA VAL A 253 13.75 15.82 6.04
C VAL A 253 15.25 15.58 6.27
N ALA A 254 15.97 16.56 6.81
CA ALA A 254 17.39 16.41 7.18
C ALA A 254 17.58 15.33 8.27
N GLU A 255 16.76 15.31 9.31
CA GLU A 255 16.81 14.27 10.35
C GLU A 255 16.42 12.88 9.82
N VAL A 256 15.47 12.80 8.87
CA VAL A 256 15.15 11.55 8.16
C VAL A 256 16.35 11.05 7.36
N SER A 257 17.14 11.96 6.75
CA SER A 257 18.39 11.60 6.04
C SER A 257 19.43 10.99 6.97
N ASP A 258 19.53 11.46 8.20
CA ASP A 258 20.40 10.85 9.21
C ASP A 258 19.94 9.42 9.54
N TRP A 259 18.64 9.22 9.68
CA TRP A 259 18.08 7.88 9.91
C TRP A 259 18.22 6.98 8.68
N ARG A 260 18.08 7.51 7.44
CA ARG A 260 18.41 6.76 6.21
C ARG A 260 19.86 6.21 6.30
N THR A 261 20.79 7.04 6.73
CA THR A 261 22.19 6.63 6.86
C THR A 261 22.37 5.55 7.93
N ARG A 262 21.76 5.70 9.12
CA ARG A 262 21.82 4.71 10.22
C ARG A 262 21.21 3.36 9.84
N HIS A 263 20.20 3.34 9.00
CA HIS A 263 19.56 2.12 8.46
C HIS A 263 20.35 1.49 7.29
N GLY A 264 21.48 2.07 6.87
CA GLY A 264 22.24 1.59 5.72
C GLY A 264 21.60 1.91 4.36
N GLY A 265 20.61 2.81 4.32
CA GLY A 265 19.90 3.19 3.11
C GLY A 265 20.61 4.25 2.26
N ARG A 266 21.77 4.72 2.67
CA ARG A 266 22.61 5.62 1.88
C ARG A 266 23.50 4.80 0.96
N LEU A 267 22.91 4.27 -0.12
CA LEU A 267 23.63 3.46 -1.10
C LEU A 267 24.61 4.31 -1.91
N TYR A 268 25.69 3.67 -2.43
CA TYR A 268 26.69 4.34 -3.25
C TYR A 268 26.12 5.01 -4.49
N ALA A 269 25.16 4.34 -5.17
CA ALA A 269 24.45 4.84 -6.34
C ALA A 269 22.99 4.41 -6.28
N MET A 270 22.06 5.36 -6.40
CA MET A 270 20.61 5.13 -6.41
C MET A 270 19.96 5.61 -7.72
N TRP A 271 20.75 6.15 -8.64
CA TRP A 271 20.26 6.70 -9.90
C TRP A 271 19.38 5.75 -10.72
N PRO A 272 19.59 4.42 -10.78
CA PRO A 272 18.71 3.57 -11.58
C PRO A 272 17.26 3.58 -11.07
N TYR A 273 17.11 3.58 -9.74
CA TYR A 273 15.79 3.67 -9.09
C TYR A 273 15.18 5.05 -9.28
N ALA A 274 15.96 6.11 -9.08
CA ALA A 274 15.47 7.48 -9.21
C ALA A 274 15.09 7.81 -10.66
N ALA A 275 15.88 7.41 -11.64
CA ALA A 275 15.57 7.63 -13.06
C ALA A 275 14.28 6.89 -13.48
N SER A 276 14.12 5.65 -13.06
CA SER A 276 12.89 4.88 -13.30
C SER A 276 11.68 5.52 -12.60
N ALA A 277 11.85 6.00 -11.36
CA ALA A 277 10.83 6.69 -10.61
C ALA A 277 10.39 7.99 -11.31
N LEU A 278 11.35 8.80 -11.74
CA LEU A 278 11.11 10.06 -12.46
C LEU A 278 10.38 9.83 -13.78
N THR A 279 10.79 8.80 -14.54
CA THR A 279 10.08 8.38 -15.75
C THR A 279 8.62 8.02 -15.45
N GLY A 280 8.38 7.22 -14.40
CA GLY A 280 7.04 6.86 -13.98
C GLY A 280 6.20 8.07 -13.55
N LEU A 281 6.79 8.97 -12.77
CA LEU A 281 6.14 10.21 -12.33
C LEU A 281 5.68 11.05 -13.52
N ARG A 282 6.56 11.27 -14.50
CA ARG A 282 6.28 12.11 -15.68
C ARG A 282 5.31 11.47 -16.68
N THR A 283 5.31 10.14 -16.78
CA THR A 283 4.53 9.45 -17.83
C THR A 283 3.23 8.84 -17.32
N ARG A 284 3.14 8.43 -16.06
CA ARG A 284 1.96 7.75 -15.51
C ARG A 284 1.11 8.58 -14.56
N LEU A 285 1.69 9.53 -13.84
CA LEU A 285 0.89 10.45 -13.00
C LEU A 285 -0.21 11.15 -13.81
N PRO A 286 0.04 11.68 -15.03
CA PRO A 286 -1.03 12.28 -15.85
C PRO A 286 -2.13 11.31 -16.28
N LYS A 287 -1.89 9.99 -16.22
CA LYS A 287 -2.87 8.95 -16.59
C LYS A 287 -3.81 8.54 -15.46
N MET A 288 -3.54 8.93 -14.21
CA MET A 288 -4.34 8.52 -13.04
C MET A 288 -5.84 8.77 -13.19
N PRO A 289 -6.31 9.92 -13.74
CA PRO A 289 -7.75 10.11 -13.99
C PRO A 289 -8.34 9.11 -15.01
N ALA A 290 -7.56 8.70 -16.02
CA ALA A 290 -7.99 7.70 -16.98
C ALA A 290 -8.08 6.30 -16.37
N TYR A 291 -7.09 5.92 -15.56
CA TYR A 291 -7.10 4.65 -14.81
C TYR A 291 -8.31 4.60 -13.86
N HIS A 292 -8.61 5.69 -13.16
CA HIS A 292 -9.76 5.72 -12.25
C HIS A 292 -11.09 5.59 -13.00
N ARG A 293 -11.27 6.31 -14.10
CA ARG A 293 -12.48 6.14 -14.95
C ARG A 293 -12.62 4.70 -15.44
N HIS A 294 -11.52 4.06 -15.81
CA HIS A 294 -11.53 2.65 -16.23
C HIS A 294 -11.88 1.70 -15.08
N ALA A 295 -11.36 1.96 -13.86
CA ALA A 295 -11.74 1.23 -12.66
C ALA A 295 -13.26 1.28 -12.42
N MET A 296 -13.84 2.48 -12.52
CA MET A 296 -15.28 2.69 -12.39
C MET A 296 -16.09 1.92 -13.45
N ALA A 297 -15.63 1.92 -14.70
CA ALA A 297 -16.30 1.21 -15.79
C ALA A 297 -16.22 -0.32 -15.60
N ILE A 298 -15.06 -0.83 -15.16
CA ILE A 298 -14.89 -2.25 -14.83
C ILE A 298 -15.80 -2.64 -13.66
N ALA A 299 -15.82 -1.89 -12.58
CA ALA A 299 -16.69 -2.17 -11.43
C ALA A 299 -18.17 -2.22 -11.86
N ALA A 300 -18.62 -1.25 -12.64
CA ALA A 300 -19.98 -1.27 -13.19
C ALA A 300 -20.27 -2.50 -14.06
N ALA A 301 -19.30 -2.95 -14.86
CA ALA A 301 -19.43 -4.17 -15.66
C ALA A 301 -19.47 -5.45 -14.80
N LEU A 302 -18.80 -5.46 -13.64
CA LEU A 302 -18.80 -6.59 -12.70
C LEU A 302 -20.07 -6.64 -11.84
N ASN A 303 -20.85 -5.56 -11.76
CA ASN A 303 -22.09 -5.53 -11.01
C ASN A 303 -23.04 -6.64 -11.46
N ASN A 304 -23.68 -7.31 -10.48
CA ASN A 304 -24.58 -8.44 -10.68
C ASN A 304 -23.90 -9.70 -11.26
N LEU A 305 -22.58 -9.79 -11.24
CA LEU A 305 -21.89 -11.02 -11.59
C LEU A 305 -21.94 -11.97 -10.38
N SER A 306 -22.58 -13.12 -10.55
CA SER A 306 -22.76 -14.08 -9.46
C SER A 306 -21.44 -14.54 -8.88
N GLY A 307 -21.32 -14.51 -7.55
CA GLY A 307 -20.11 -14.90 -6.83
C GLY A 307 -18.97 -13.89 -6.87
N VAL A 308 -19.23 -12.67 -7.30
CA VAL A 308 -18.24 -11.57 -7.35
C VAL A 308 -18.78 -10.35 -6.61
N GLU A 309 -17.96 -9.78 -5.73
CA GLU A 309 -18.23 -8.53 -5.04
C GLU A 309 -17.06 -7.58 -5.22
N VAL A 310 -17.32 -6.32 -5.52
CA VAL A 310 -16.32 -5.24 -5.68
C VAL A 310 -16.22 -4.44 -4.39
N LEU A 311 -15.01 -4.17 -3.91
CA LEU A 311 -14.76 -3.42 -2.67
C LEU A 311 -13.64 -2.38 -2.86
N PRO A 312 -13.94 -1.10 -2.60
CA PRO A 312 -15.27 -0.50 -2.45
C PRO A 312 -16.04 -0.46 -3.77
N ASP A 313 -17.35 -0.37 -3.71
CA ASP A 313 -18.20 -0.13 -4.87
C ASP A 313 -18.99 1.18 -4.66
N PRO A 314 -18.75 2.23 -5.47
CA PRO A 314 -17.77 2.30 -6.55
C PRO A 314 -16.31 2.41 -6.06
N PRO A 315 -15.31 2.03 -6.89
CA PRO A 315 -13.89 2.22 -6.58
C PRO A 315 -13.54 3.69 -6.32
N GLN A 316 -12.80 3.95 -5.26
CA GLN A 316 -12.40 5.32 -4.86
C GLN A 316 -10.98 5.69 -5.31
N ALA A 317 -10.28 4.74 -5.94
CA ALA A 317 -8.95 4.89 -6.53
C ALA A 317 -8.85 3.99 -7.76
N PRO A 318 -7.80 4.09 -8.60
CA PRO A 318 -7.53 3.10 -9.65
C PRO A 318 -7.13 1.73 -9.10
N MET A 319 -7.81 1.27 -8.07
CA MET A 319 -7.70 -0.06 -7.48
C MET A 319 -8.99 -0.43 -6.75
N MET A 320 -9.20 -1.73 -6.60
CA MET A 320 -10.29 -2.31 -5.83
C MET A 320 -9.88 -3.71 -5.36
N HIS A 321 -10.60 -4.26 -4.41
CA HIS A 321 -10.59 -5.70 -4.16
C HIS A 321 -11.77 -6.36 -4.83
N LEU A 322 -11.56 -7.56 -5.35
CA LEU A 322 -12.65 -8.43 -5.77
C LEU A 322 -12.74 -9.58 -4.75
N GLN A 323 -13.92 -9.76 -4.17
CA GLN A 323 -14.24 -10.96 -3.40
C GLN A 323 -14.89 -11.98 -4.33
N LEU A 324 -14.32 -13.18 -4.36
CA LEU A 324 -14.74 -14.28 -5.23
C LEU A 324 -15.21 -15.44 -4.37
N SER A 325 -16.44 -15.91 -4.58
CA SER A 325 -17.02 -17.08 -3.89
C SER A 325 -16.45 -18.37 -4.49
N ILE A 326 -15.19 -18.66 -4.17
CA ILE A 326 -14.42 -19.78 -4.72
C ILE A 326 -13.35 -20.23 -3.73
N SER A 327 -12.90 -21.48 -3.81
CA SER A 327 -11.74 -21.95 -3.06
C SER A 327 -10.42 -21.39 -3.64
N ALA A 328 -9.36 -21.35 -2.82
CA ALA A 328 -8.05 -20.92 -3.29
C ALA A 328 -7.49 -21.86 -4.38
N GLU A 329 -7.75 -23.17 -4.26
CA GLU A 329 -7.34 -24.19 -5.20
C GLU A 329 -8.02 -23.99 -6.56
N ASP A 330 -9.35 -23.90 -6.58
CA ASP A 330 -10.10 -23.69 -7.83
C ASP A 330 -9.72 -22.36 -8.49
N LEU A 331 -9.50 -21.28 -7.70
CA LEU A 331 -9.05 -20.00 -8.25
C LEU A 331 -7.68 -20.14 -8.94
N ALA A 332 -6.73 -20.81 -8.29
CA ALA A 332 -5.40 -21.03 -8.86
C ALA A 332 -5.46 -21.87 -10.15
N GLU A 333 -6.26 -22.95 -10.16
CA GLU A 333 -6.46 -23.79 -11.35
C GLU A 333 -7.08 -23.02 -12.50
N ARG A 334 -8.08 -22.16 -12.22
CA ARG A 334 -8.73 -21.34 -13.24
C ARG A 334 -7.79 -20.26 -13.78
N CYS A 335 -6.97 -19.63 -12.92
CA CYS A 335 -5.92 -18.71 -13.36
C CYS A 335 -4.93 -19.42 -14.33
N VAL A 336 -4.49 -20.63 -14.01
CA VAL A 336 -3.61 -21.43 -14.89
C VAL A 336 -4.32 -21.75 -16.19
N THR A 337 -5.57 -22.21 -16.16
CA THR A 337 -6.35 -22.56 -17.36
C THR A 337 -6.49 -21.38 -18.31
N ILE A 338 -6.80 -20.17 -17.78
CA ILE A 338 -6.89 -18.93 -18.58
C ILE A 338 -5.51 -18.59 -19.17
N ALA A 339 -4.45 -18.69 -18.36
CA ALA A 339 -3.08 -18.41 -18.79
C ALA A 339 -2.62 -19.33 -19.93
N GLU A 340 -2.88 -20.63 -19.81
CA GLU A 340 -2.49 -21.61 -20.82
C GLU A 340 -3.29 -21.47 -22.13
N ARG A 341 -4.60 -21.23 -22.02
CA ARG A 341 -5.51 -21.15 -23.17
C ARG A 341 -5.46 -19.80 -23.87
N ASP A 342 -5.58 -18.72 -23.11
CA ASP A 342 -5.81 -17.37 -23.67
C ASP A 342 -4.55 -16.49 -23.63
N LYS A 343 -3.47 -16.98 -23.02
CA LYS A 343 -2.21 -16.23 -22.81
C LYS A 343 -2.41 -14.94 -22.01
N ILE A 344 -3.38 -14.96 -21.10
CA ILE A 344 -3.72 -13.83 -20.20
C ILE A 344 -3.40 -14.26 -18.78
N TRP A 345 -2.55 -13.46 -18.09
CA TRP A 345 -2.34 -13.59 -16.66
C TRP A 345 -3.31 -12.70 -15.89
N THR A 346 -4.09 -13.30 -15.00
CA THR A 346 -5.13 -12.58 -14.24
C THR A 346 -4.62 -12.09 -12.88
N PHE A 347 -4.67 -12.93 -11.83
CA PHE A 347 -4.28 -12.55 -10.48
C PHE A 347 -3.18 -13.45 -9.94
N THR A 348 -2.28 -12.89 -9.11
CA THR A 348 -1.09 -13.60 -8.65
C THR A 348 -1.34 -14.35 -7.34
N ARG A 349 -1.93 -13.71 -6.35
CA ARG A 349 -2.21 -14.29 -5.02
C ARG A 349 -3.47 -13.68 -4.44
N PRO A 350 -4.38 -14.50 -3.89
CA PRO A 350 -5.45 -13.99 -3.07
C PRO A 350 -4.92 -13.54 -1.69
N PHE A 351 -5.63 -12.59 -1.07
CA PHE A 351 -5.45 -12.31 0.34
C PHE A 351 -6.02 -13.47 1.16
N SER A 352 -5.38 -13.75 2.27
CA SER A 352 -5.92 -14.70 3.25
C SER A 352 -7.27 -14.20 3.78
N THR A 353 -8.30 -15.04 3.70
CA THR A 353 -9.61 -14.76 4.26
C THR A 353 -9.95 -15.79 5.35
N PRO A 354 -10.84 -15.47 6.29
CA PRO A 354 -11.29 -16.45 7.29
C PRO A 354 -12.10 -17.61 6.69
N SER A 355 -12.65 -17.45 5.48
CA SER A 355 -13.46 -18.46 4.80
C SER A 355 -12.65 -19.18 3.72
N PRO A 356 -12.60 -20.51 3.72
CA PRO A 356 -11.90 -21.27 2.68
C PRO A 356 -12.57 -21.18 1.30
N THR A 357 -13.84 -20.78 1.24
CA THR A 357 -14.64 -20.66 0.01
C THR A 357 -14.80 -19.22 -0.46
N LEU A 358 -14.08 -18.28 0.14
CA LEU A 358 -14.07 -16.89 -0.22
C LEU A 358 -12.63 -16.43 -0.43
N GLN A 359 -12.31 -15.94 -1.62
CA GLN A 359 -11.00 -15.38 -1.93
C GLN A 359 -11.13 -13.90 -2.21
N ARG A 360 -10.14 -13.12 -1.76
CA ARG A 360 -10.06 -11.68 -2.04
C ARG A 360 -8.79 -11.41 -2.83
N VAL A 361 -8.91 -10.78 -3.98
CA VAL A 361 -7.78 -10.40 -4.83
C VAL A 361 -7.70 -8.88 -4.98
N GLU A 362 -6.48 -8.34 -4.99
CA GLU A 362 -6.23 -6.93 -5.31
C GLU A 362 -6.27 -6.76 -6.82
N PHE A 363 -7.06 -5.82 -7.29
CA PHE A 363 -7.16 -5.44 -8.67
C PHE A 363 -6.77 -3.98 -8.85
N SER A 364 -5.58 -3.74 -9.36
CA SER A 364 -5.05 -2.42 -9.67
C SER A 364 -5.20 -2.13 -11.16
N ILE A 365 -5.52 -0.88 -11.50
CA ILE A 365 -5.64 -0.43 -12.89
C ILE A 365 -4.36 0.30 -13.29
N GLY A 366 -3.79 -0.13 -14.40
CA GLY A 366 -2.57 0.44 -14.94
C GLY A 366 -2.48 0.21 -16.45
N ASP A 367 -1.31 0.46 -17.05
CA ASP A 367 -1.13 0.43 -18.51
C ASP A 367 -1.60 -0.91 -19.12
N ALA A 368 -1.30 -2.04 -18.49
CA ALA A 368 -1.72 -3.34 -19.01
C ALA A 368 -3.22 -3.58 -18.86
N THR A 369 -3.84 -3.12 -17.76
CA THR A 369 -5.29 -3.23 -17.59
C THR A 369 -6.05 -2.41 -18.64
N MET A 370 -5.49 -1.27 -19.06
CA MET A 370 -6.12 -0.43 -20.10
C MET A 370 -6.22 -1.11 -21.48
N GLU A 371 -5.55 -2.24 -21.70
CA GLU A 371 -5.65 -3.04 -22.91
C GLU A 371 -6.91 -3.92 -22.96
N PHE A 372 -7.66 -3.98 -21.86
CA PHE A 372 -8.90 -4.75 -21.75
C PHE A 372 -10.12 -3.84 -21.71
N THR A 373 -11.17 -4.20 -22.45
CA THR A 373 -12.47 -3.57 -22.28
C THR A 373 -13.12 -4.04 -20.97
N PRO A 374 -14.06 -3.25 -20.39
CA PRO A 374 -14.81 -3.70 -19.21
C PRO A 374 -15.55 -5.03 -19.41
N ASP A 375 -16.03 -5.31 -20.63
CA ASP A 375 -16.72 -6.56 -20.96
C ASP A 375 -15.75 -7.75 -21.01
N GLU A 376 -14.54 -7.57 -21.55
CA GLU A 376 -13.48 -8.61 -21.49
C GLU A 376 -13.11 -8.92 -20.03
N VAL A 377 -12.98 -7.89 -19.17
CA VAL A 377 -12.71 -8.08 -17.73
C VAL A 377 -13.87 -8.85 -17.09
N ARG A 378 -15.12 -8.50 -17.41
CA ARG A 378 -16.30 -9.21 -16.91
C ARG A 378 -16.31 -10.68 -17.30
N ASP A 379 -15.99 -11.02 -18.56
CA ASP A 379 -15.87 -12.42 -19.00
C ASP A 379 -14.78 -13.16 -18.24
N LEU A 380 -13.57 -12.59 -18.12
CA LEU A 380 -12.45 -13.19 -17.41
C LEU A 380 -12.79 -13.43 -15.94
N VAL A 381 -13.32 -12.45 -15.24
CA VAL A 381 -13.70 -12.56 -13.82
C VAL A 381 -14.86 -13.55 -13.66
N GLY A 382 -15.82 -13.58 -14.57
CA GLY A 382 -16.91 -14.55 -14.59
C GLY A 382 -16.41 -15.99 -14.70
N ARG A 383 -15.42 -16.22 -15.56
CA ARG A 383 -14.78 -17.53 -15.71
C ARG A 383 -13.96 -17.92 -14.49
N LEU A 384 -13.37 -16.95 -13.79
CA LEU A 384 -12.71 -17.20 -12.50
C LEU A 384 -13.73 -17.54 -11.40
N ALA A 385 -14.87 -16.89 -11.35
CA ALA A 385 -15.88 -17.12 -10.31
C ALA A 385 -16.72 -18.40 -10.54
N SER A 386 -17.12 -18.68 -11.79
CA SER A 386 -18.09 -19.76 -12.12
C SER A 386 -17.50 -20.97 -12.83
N GLY A 387 -16.24 -20.90 -13.28
CA GLY A 387 -15.65 -21.89 -14.18
C GLY A 387 -16.00 -21.68 -15.66
N PRO A 388 -15.44 -22.49 -16.56
CA PRO A 388 -15.79 -22.41 -17.98
C PRO A 388 -17.26 -22.75 -18.17
N ARG A 389 -17.97 -21.91 -18.95
CA ARG A 389 -19.28 -22.25 -19.47
C ARG A 389 -19.19 -23.29 -20.58
#